data_ecca478b945f6c56bee8b2d04e8d75b1
#
_entry.id   ecca478b945f6c56bee8b2d04e8d75b1
#
_cell.length_a   1.000
_cell.length_b   1.000
_cell.length_c   1.000
_cell.angle_alpha   90.00
_cell.angle_beta   90.00
_cell.angle_gamma   90.00
#
_symmetry.space_group_name_H-M   'P 1'
#
loop_
_entity.id
_entity.type
_entity.pdbx_description
1 polymer ?
#
loop_
_entity_poly.entity_id
_entity_poly.type
_entity_poly.pdbx_seq_one_letter_code
_entity_poly.pdbx_strand_id
1 'polypeptide(L)'
;MIIETKSAKETYDLGKKIGSHAKAGEVYTLVGDLSVGKTVFTQGLAKGLGIEEPISSPTFTIVQVYDDGRLPFYHFDVYRIGDIEEMDEIGFEDYVYGDGVSLIEWANLIDEILPANRTEITIEKDLEQGFDFRRITVEKRGE
;
A
#
# COMPACT_ATOMS: atom_id res chain seq x y z
N MET A 1 -1.04 -8.16 -13.92
CA MET A 1 -2.39 -8.72 -13.72
C MET A 1 -3.36 -7.57 -13.48
N ILE A 2 -4.50 -7.63 -14.14
CA ILE A 2 -5.53 -6.59 -14.00
C ILE A 2 -6.78 -7.21 -13.38
N ILE A 3 -7.29 -6.59 -12.32
CA ILE A 3 -8.46 -7.06 -11.61
C ILE A 3 -9.48 -5.92 -11.59
N GLU A 4 -10.72 -6.24 -11.90
CA GLU A 4 -11.80 -5.26 -11.88
C GLU A 4 -12.70 -5.50 -10.67
N THR A 5 -13.03 -4.44 -9.95
CA THR A 5 -13.94 -4.50 -8.82
C THR A 5 -15.12 -3.56 -9.08
N LYS A 6 -16.28 -3.90 -8.54
CA LYS A 6 -17.53 -3.15 -8.79
C LYS A 6 -18.12 -2.53 -7.53
N SER A 7 -17.42 -2.65 -6.41
CA SER A 7 -17.86 -2.09 -5.15
C SER A 7 -16.67 -1.89 -4.21
N ALA A 8 -16.86 -1.05 -3.20
CA ALA A 8 -15.87 -0.85 -2.16
C ALA A 8 -15.58 -2.17 -1.45
N LYS A 9 -16.61 -3.01 -1.24
CA LYS A 9 -16.42 -4.31 -0.62
C LYS A 9 -15.51 -5.20 -1.44
N GLU A 10 -15.66 -5.23 -2.76
CA GLU A 10 -14.80 -6.03 -3.61
C GLU A 10 -13.36 -5.55 -3.60
N THR A 11 -13.15 -4.23 -3.56
CA THR A 11 -11.81 -3.65 -3.45
C THR A 11 -11.19 -4.01 -2.10
N TYR A 12 -11.96 -3.94 -1.03
CA TYR A 12 -11.53 -4.36 0.31
C TYR A 12 -11.14 -5.84 0.32
N ASP A 13 -12.00 -6.69 -0.26
CA ASP A 13 -11.76 -8.13 -0.29
C ASP A 13 -10.51 -8.49 -1.09
N LEU A 14 -10.22 -7.76 -2.16
CA LEU A 14 -8.98 -7.94 -2.92
C LEU A 14 -7.76 -7.60 -2.06
N GLY A 15 -7.81 -6.47 -1.36
CA GLY A 15 -6.74 -6.08 -0.44
C GLY A 15 -6.52 -7.16 0.62
N LYS A 16 -7.62 -7.66 1.20
CA LYS A 16 -7.57 -8.71 2.21
C LYS A 16 -6.92 -9.98 1.68
N LYS A 17 -7.26 -10.37 0.46
CA LYS A 17 -6.66 -11.54 -0.17
C LYS A 17 -5.15 -11.37 -0.34
N ILE A 18 -4.73 -10.22 -0.84
CA ILE A 18 -3.31 -9.91 -1.01
C ILE A 18 -2.59 -9.94 0.34
N GLY A 19 -3.17 -9.29 1.35
CA GLY A 19 -2.59 -9.26 2.70
C GLY A 19 -2.49 -10.65 3.32
N SER A 20 -3.48 -11.53 3.09
CA SER A 20 -3.47 -12.87 3.64
C SER A 20 -2.37 -13.76 3.05
N HIS A 21 -1.88 -13.40 1.85
CA HIS A 21 -0.80 -14.14 1.18
C HIS A 21 0.55 -13.41 1.24
N ALA A 22 0.59 -12.22 1.83
CA ALA A 22 1.81 -11.44 1.91
C ALA A 22 2.84 -12.10 2.82
N LYS A 23 4.10 -11.99 2.43
CA LYS A 23 5.23 -12.60 3.14
C LYS A 23 6.11 -11.52 3.75
N ALA A 24 6.85 -11.91 4.79
CA ALA A 24 7.79 -11.02 5.45
C ALA A 24 8.76 -10.40 4.45
N GLY A 25 8.95 -9.10 4.56
CA GLY A 25 9.88 -8.36 3.69
C GLY A 25 9.27 -7.86 2.38
N GLU A 26 8.01 -8.19 2.09
CA GLU A 26 7.38 -7.71 0.85
C GLU A 26 7.08 -6.22 0.91
N VAL A 27 7.27 -5.55 -0.24
CA VAL A 27 7.02 -4.12 -0.39
C VAL A 27 6.00 -3.91 -1.49
N TYR A 28 4.98 -3.12 -1.18
CA TYR A 28 3.92 -2.76 -2.11
C TYR A 28 3.91 -1.25 -2.28
N THR A 29 3.77 -0.79 -3.53
CA THR A 29 3.51 0.63 -3.79
C THR A 29 2.07 0.77 -4.25
N LEU A 30 1.42 1.84 -3.82
CA LEU A 30 0.01 2.07 -4.11
C LEU A 30 -0.16 3.44 -4.75
N VAL A 31 -0.65 3.44 -5.98
CA VAL A 31 -0.83 4.64 -6.79
C VAL A 31 -2.30 4.76 -7.18
N GLY A 32 -2.82 5.95 -7.14
CA GLY A 32 -4.19 6.25 -7.55
C GLY A 32 -4.56 7.66 -7.12
N ASP A 33 -5.55 8.23 -7.81
CA ASP A 33 -6.04 9.56 -7.49
C ASP A 33 -6.76 9.56 -6.14
N LEU A 34 -6.99 10.75 -5.61
CA LEU A 34 -7.79 10.92 -4.39
C LEU A 34 -9.17 10.31 -4.60
N SER A 35 -9.72 9.72 -3.56
CA SER A 35 -11.06 9.11 -3.55
C SER A 35 -11.21 7.92 -4.49
N VAL A 36 -10.11 7.28 -4.90
CA VAL A 36 -10.16 6.13 -5.81
C VAL A 36 -10.30 4.79 -5.05
N GLY A 37 -10.23 4.81 -3.73
CA GLY A 37 -10.35 3.59 -2.93
C GLY A 37 -9.05 3.09 -2.33
N LYS A 38 -8.00 3.92 -2.28
CA LYS A 38 -6.73 3.53 -1.68
C LYS A 38 -6.88 3.17 -0.21
N THR A 39 -7.66 3.96 0.54
CA THR A 39 -7.91 3.70 1.96
C THR A 39 -8.63 2.37 2.15
N VAL A 40 -9.64 2.10 1.35
CA VAL A 40 -10.39 0.85 1.42
C VAL A 40 -9.48 -0.35 1.13
N PHE A 41 -8.66 -0.24 0.10
CA PHE A 41 -7.68 -1.28 -0.25
C PHE A 41 -6.70 -1.52 0.90
N THR A 42 -6.16 -0.43 1.46
CA THR A 42 -5.20 -0.50 2.57
C THR A 42 -5.80 -1.17 3.80
N GLN A 43 -7.06 -0.82 4.12
CA GLN A 43 -7.76 -1.45 5.23
C GLN A 43 -7.93 -2.96 5.01
N GLY A 44 -8.25 -3.34 3.77
CA GLY A 44 -8.36 -4.75 3.41
C GLY A 44 -7.03 -5.48 3.56
N LEU A 45 -5.96 -4.90 3.04
CA LEU A 45 -4.63 -5.50 3.13
C LEU A 45 -4.21 -5.70 4.58
N ALA A 46 -4.43 -4.70 5.43
CA ALA A 46 -4.13 -4.79 6.84
C ALA A 46 -4.95 -5.90 7.51
N LYS A 47 -6.23 -6.02 7.16
CA LYS A 47 -7.08 -7.08 7.69
C LYS A 47 -6.56 -8.45 7.30
N GLY A 48 -6.08 -8.59 6.06
CA GLY A 48 -5.47 -9.84 5.60
C GLY A 48 -4.22 -10.21 6.39
N LEU A 49 -3.50 -9.21 6.91
CA LEU A 49 -2.35 -9.42 7.78
C LEU A 49 -2.75 -9.70 9.22
N GLY A 50 -4.04 -9.66 9.55
CA GLY A 50 -4.51 -9.89 10.90
C GLY A 50 -4.47 -8.67 11.80
N ILE A 51 -4.30 -7.48 11.21
CA ILE A 51 -4.31 -6.23 11.98
C ILE A 51 -5.74 -5.91 12.38
N GLU A 52 -5.99 -5.75 13.68
CA GLU A 52 -7.30 -5.38 14.21
C GLU A 52 -7.38 -3.90 14.54
N GLU A 53 -6.25 -3.26 14.73
CA GLU A 53 -6.17 -1.84 15.02
C GLU A 53 -6.71 -1.03 13.84
N PRO A 54 -7.51 0.03 14.09
CA PRO A 54 -8.03 0.87 13.00
C PRO A 54 -6.89 1.49 12.18
N ILE A 55 -7.03 1.42 10.86
CA ILE A 55 -6.04 1.96 9.93
C ILE A 55 -6.38 3.41 9.60
N SER A 56 -5.40 4.29 9.76
CA SER A 56 -5.55 5.69 9.38
C SER A 56 -4.37 6.10 8.50
N SER A 57 -4.56 7.20 7.75
CA SER A 57 -3.49 7.72 6.90
C SER A 57 -2.41 8.38 7.76
N PRO A 58 -1.13 8.09 7.53
CA PRO A 58 -0.02 8.72 8.29
C PRO A 58 0.28 10.11 7.74
N THR A 59 -0.66 11.04 7.91
CA THR A 59 -0.61 12.38 7.31
C THR A 59 0.59 13.19 7.77
N PHE A 60 0.96 13.09 9.05
CA PHE A 60 2.02 13.94 9.62
C PHE A 60 3.29 13.18 9.98
N THR A 61 3.21 11.85 10.09
CA THR A 61 4.32 11.03 10.57
C THR A 61 5.07 10.30 9.47
N ILE A 62 4.57 10.38 8.23
CA ILE A 62 5.12 9.69 7.05
C ILE A 62 4.92 8.16 7.14
N VAL A 63 5.16 7.56 8.30
CA VAL A 63 4.98 6.11 8.50
C VAL A 63 4.15 5.83 9.74
N GLN A 64 3.25 4.87 9.64
CA GLN A 64 2.47 4.34 10.76
C GLN A 64 2.78 2.85 10.87
N VAL A 65 3.07 2.40 12.08
CA VAL A 65 3.46 1.01 12.33
C VAL A 65 2.32 0.29 13.06
N TYR A 66 1.94 -0.87 12.54
CA TYR A 66 0.92 -1.74 13.16
C TYR A 66 1.57 -3.10 13.37
N ASP A 67 1.62 -3.57 14.60
CA ASP A 67 2.32 -4.80 14.95
C ASP A 67 1.43 -5.86 15.64
N ASP A 68 0.13 -5.67 15.60
CA ASP A 68 -0.81 -6.60 16.24
C ASP A 68 -1.27 -7.76 15.34
N GLY A 69 -0.76 -7.84 14.11
CA GLY A 69 -1.09 -8.91 13.18
C GLY A 69 -0.03 -10.01 13.11
N ARG A 70 -0.15 -10.90 12.11
CA ARG A 70 0.83 -11.98 11.93
C ARG A 70 2.20 -11.50 11.43
N LEU A 71 2.23 -10.33 10.80
CA LEU A 71 3.47 -9.64 10.37
C LEU A 71 3.32 -8.16 10.70
N PRO A 72 4.41 -7.47 11.04
CA PRO A 72 4.35 -6.02 11.16
C PRO A 72 3.90 -5.39 9.85
N PHE A 73 3.10 -4.34 9.93
CA PHE A 73 2.62 -3.61 8.76
C PHE A 73 3.11 -2.16 8.86
N TYR A 74 3.83 -1.71 7.84
CA TYR A 74 4.39 -0.36 7.77
C TYR A 74 3.68 0.40 6.65
N HIS A 75 2.81 1.33 7.04
CA HIS A 75 2.04 2.12 6.09
C HIS A 75 2.70 3.49 5.93
N PHE A 76 3.22 3.76 4.74
CA PHE A 76 3.89 5.01 4.41
C PHE A 76 3.01 5.87 3.54
N ASP A 77 3.03 7.18 3.80
CA ASP A 77 2.48 8.19 2.90
C ASP A 77 3.54 9.28 2.78
N VAL A 78 4.19 9.35 1.63
CA VAL A 78 5.32 10.26 1.42
C VAL A 78 4.92 11.51 0.62
N TYR A 79 3.62 11.79 0.51
CA TYR A 79 3.12 12.92 -0.26
C TYR A 79 3.72 14.25 0.18
N ARG A 80 3.93 14.43 1.48
CA ARG A 80 4.42 15.70 2.05
C ARG A 80 5.92 15.76 2.25
N ILE A 81 6.64 14.77 1.73
CA ILE A 81 8.09 14.77 1.87
C ILE A 81 8.69 15.92 1.06
N GLY A 82 9.60 16.68 1.67
CA GLY A 82 10.25 17.79 1.01
C GLY A 82 11.56 17.39 0.35
N ASP A 83 12.22 16.37 0.89
CA ASP A 83 13.51 15.90 0.41
C ASP A 83 13.62 14.41 0.71
N ILE A 84 14.21 13.67 -0.20
CA ILE A 84 14.39 12.22 -0.06
C ILE A 84 15.23 11.85 1.17
N GLU A 85 16.08 12.76 1.62
CA GLU A 85 16.88 12.55 2.83
C GLU A 85 16.01 12.40 4.08
N GLU A 86 14.80 12.94 4.08
CA GLU A 86 13.87 12.76 5.19
C GLU A 86 13.51 11.27 5.39
N MET A 87 13.53 10.48 4.32
CA MET A 87 13.26 9.05 4.41
C MET A 87 14.37 8.33 5.17
N ASP A 88 15.62 8.76 4.98
CA ASP A 88 16.74 8.21 5.71
C ASP A 88 16.63 8.53 7.21
N GLU A 89 16.18 9.74 7.53
CA GLU A 89 16.01 10.16 8.92
C GLU A 89 14.98 9.34 9.68
N ILE A 90 13.94 8.86 9.01
CA ILE A 90 12.92 8.03 9.65
C ILE A 90 13.27 6.54 9.66
N GLY A 91 14.40 6.16 9.08
CA GLY A 91 14.85 4.76 9.05
C GLY A 91 14.14 3.92 7.98
N PHE A 92 13.85 4.51 6.83
CA PHE A 92 13.10 3.85 5.75
C PHE A 92 13.66 2.47 5.41
N GLU A 93 14.99 2.34 5.29
CA GLU A 93 15.63 1.08 4.92
C GLU A 93 15.37 -0.01 5.95
N ASP A 94 15.35 0.34 7.24
CA ASP A 94 15.09 -0.63 8.30
C ASP A 94 13.69 -1.22 8.19
N TYR A 95 12.74 -0.45 7.68
CA TYR A 95 11.39 -0.94 7.47
C TYR A 95 11.30 -1.81 6.22
N VAL A 96 11.71 -1.29 5.06
CA VAL A 96 11.47 -1.98 3.79
C VAL A 96 12.34 -3.22 3.60
N TYR A 97 13.48 -3.30 4.28
CA TYR A 97 14.33 -4.49 4.26
C TYR A 97 14.20 -5.32 5.54
N GLY A 98 13.21 -5.01 6.36
CA GLY A 98 12.95 -5.74 7.60
C GLY A 98 11.97 -6.90 7.40
N ASP A 99 11.38 -7.34 8.51
CA ASP A 99 10.54 -8.54 8.55
C ASP A 99 9.05 -8.27 8.33
N GLY A 100 8.67 -7.02 8.14
CA GLY A 100 7.27 -6.65 7.97
C GLY A 100 6.87 -6.51 6.51
N VAL A 101 5.62 -6.08 6.32
CA VAL A 101 5.06 -5.76 5.01
C VAL A 101 4.94 -4.25 4.93
N SER A 102 5.49 -3.65 3.87
CA SER A 102 5.44 -2.21 3.67
C SER A 102 4.47 -1.87 2.54
N LEU A 103 3.64 -0.86 2.76
CA LEU A 103 2.75 -0.31 1.73
C LEU A 103 3.05 1.19 1.64
N ILE A 104 3.44 1.66 0.45
CA ILE A 104 3.92 3.03 0.26
C ILE A 104 3.01 3.76 -0.72
N GLU A 105 2.33 4.80 -0.23
CA GLU A 105 1.55 5.69 -1.08
C GLU A 105 2.43 6.85 -1.54
N TRP A 106 2.21 7.31 -2.77
CA TRP A 106 3.01 8.36 -3.43
C TRP A 106 4.47 7.94 -3.62
N ALA A 107 4.70 6.66 -3.82
CA ALA A 107 6.04 6.08 -3.92
C ALA A 107 6.86 6.66 -5.07
N ASN A 108 6.21 7.21 -6.11
CA ASN A 108 6.91 7.86 -7.21
C ASN A 108 7.77 9.05 -6.76
N LEU A 109 7.44 9.65 -5.60
CA LEU A 109 8.23 10.77 -5.06
C LEU A 109 9.57 10.33 -4.48
N ILE A 110 9.72 9.03 -4.19
CA ILE A 110 10.95 8.45 -3.65
C ILE A 110 11.45 7.30 -4.52
N ASP A 111 11.18 7.36 -5.81
CA ASP A 111 11.44 6.27 -6.76
C ASP A 111 12.90 5.77 -6.69
N GLU A 112 13.84 6.67 -6.53
CA GLU A 112 15.27 6.34 -6.55
C GLU A 112 15.73 5.50 -5.34
N ILE A 113 14.94 5.44 -4.26
CA ILE A 113 15.30 4.65 -3.08
C ILE A 113 14.37 3.45 -2.86
N LEU A 114 13.42 3.22 -3.76
CA LEU A 114 12.53 2.06 -3.63
C LEU A 114 13.30 0.76 -3.83
N PRO A 115 12.96 -0.29 -3.06
CA PRO A 115 13.54 -1.61 -3.31
C PRO A 115 13.25 -2.09 -4.72
N ALA A 116 14.24 -2.75 -5.35
CA ALA A 116 14.06 -3.28 -6.69
C ALA A 116 12.95 -4.33 -6.73
N ASN A 117 12.87 -5.17 -5.71
CA ASN A 117 11.81 -6.16 -5.57
C ASN A 117 10.62 -5.54 -4.87
N ARG A 118 9.56 -5.28 -5.60
CA ARG A 118 8.35 -4.70 -5.06
C ARG A 118 7.16 -5.07 -5.92
N THR A 119 5.96 -4.96 -5.36
CA THR A 119 4.71 -5.13 -6.11
C THR A 119 4.07 -3.75 -6.24
N GLU A 120 3.82 -3.33 -7.47
CA GLU A 120 3.18 -2.04 -7.75
C GLU A 120 1.70 -2.23 -7.98
N ILE A 121 0.88 -1.48 -7.24
CA ILE A 121 -0.57 -1.56 -7.33
C ILE A 121 -1.09 -0.19 -7.75
N THR A 122 -1.86 -0.18 -8.84
CA THR A 122 -2.48 1.04 -9.36
C THR A 122 -3.99 0.87 -9.35
N ILE A 123 -4.70 1.82 -8.77
CA ILE A 123 -6.16 1.81 -8.72
C ILE A 123 -6.69 2.96 -9.57
N GLU A 124 -7.53 2.63 -10.54
CA GLU A 124 -8.11 3.61 -11.47
C GLU A 124 -9.62 3.50 -11.51
N LYS A 125 -10.28 4.64 -11.74
CA LYS A 125 -11.71 4.70 -12.01
C LYS A 125 -11.96 4.59 -13.50
N ASP A 126 -13.12 4.09 -13.85
CA ASP A 126 -13.65 4.16 -15.22
C ASP A 126 -15.15 4.41 -15.11
N LEU A 127 -15.53 5.67 -15.23
CA LEU A 127 -16.92 6.09 -15.02
C LEU A 127 -17.87 5.50 -16.06
N GLU A 128 -17.36 5.09 -17.21
CA GLU A 128 -18.18 4.40 -18.22
C GLU A 128 -18.63 3.03 -17.74
N GLN A 129 -17.86 2.41 -16.84
CA GLN A 129 -18.17 1.10 -16.29
C GLN A 129 -19.03 1.19 -15.02
N GLY A 130 -19.19 2.39 -14.47
CA GLY A 130 -19.97 2.61 -13.27
C GLY A 130 -19.21 3.41 -12.22
N PHE A 131 -19.97 4.04 -11.32
CA PHE A 131 -19.42 4.93 -10.30
C PHE A 131 -18.50 4.18 -9.33
N ASP A 132 -18.86 2.96 -8.96
CA ASP A 132 -18.10 2.16 -8.00
C ASP A 132 -17.10 1.20 -8.64
N PHE A 133 -16.98 1.25 -9.96
CA PHE A 133 -16.04 0.41 -10.69
C PHE A 133 -14.61 0.87 -10.43
N ARG A 134 -13.70 -0.10 -10.24
CA ARG A 134 -12.26 0.17 -10.13
C ARG A 134 -11.48 -0.85 -10.95
N ARG A 135 -10.47 -0.36 -11.66
CA ARG A 135 -9.51 -1.22 -12.34
C ARG A 135 -8.24 -1.21 -11.51
N ILE A 136 -7.84 -2.38 -11.07
CA ILE A 136 -6.67 -2.52 -10.20
C ILE A 136 -5.61 -3.32 -10.93
N THR A 137 -4.49 -2.67 -11.18
CA THR A 137 -3.35 -3.30 -11.85
C THR A 137 -2.32 -3.69 -10.81
N VAL A 138 -1.93 -4.96 -10.80
CA VAL A 138 -0.94 -5.50 -9.87
C VAL A 138 0.23 -6.00 -10.69
N GLU A 139 1.39 -5.38 -10.52
CA GLU A 139 2.61 -5.73 -11.26
C GLU A 139 3.75 -5.99 -10.29
N LYS A 140 4.33 -7.18 -10.40
CA LYS A 140 5.50 -7.53 -9.60
C LYS A 140 6.76 -7.08 -10.33
N ARG A 141 7.62 -6.31 -9.66
CA ARG A 141 8.89 -5.82 -10.18
C ARG A 141 10.04 -6.54 -9.50
N GLY A 142 11.16 -6.64 -10.21
CA GLY A 142 12.34 -7.33 -9.73
C GLY A 142 12.27 -8.83 -10.03
N GLU A 143 13.03 -9.60 -9.27
CA GLU A 143 13.09 -11.05 -9.49
C GLU A 143 12.16 -11.86 -8.63
#